data_624bf0d02d0d0b3739a6e2258a2daacf
#
_entry.id   624bf0d02d0d0b3739a6e2258a2daacf
#
_cell.length_a   1.000
_cell.length_b   1.000
_cell.length_c   1.000
_cell.angle_alpha   90.00
_cell.angle_beta   90.00
_cell.angle_gamma   90.00
#
_symmetry.space_group_name_H-M   'P 1'
#
loop_
_entity.id
_entity.type
_entity.pdbx_description
1 polymer ?
#
loop_
_entity_poly.entity_id
_entity_poly.type
_entity_poly.pdbx_seq_one_letter_code
_entity_poly.pdbx_strand_id
1 'polypeptide(L)'
;MQRGTFLKATLVAAVAAVALLGAQPSSAKTFKWANDGDVNSLDPYARNETFLLSFNANFYEPLFRRSRELKLEPALAVKVEMPSPTLWRWTLRQGVKFHDGSPFTADDVVFSYKRAVGKGSNVAGNFTSIKEVRKVDDFTVEIETKYPDPLLNDKLAQIGIMSKIWAEKNNALETADMTKNEENFATRNANGTGPFMLKVREPDVKTVLVPNPNWWDKPEHNLTEVIFQRVANDATRVAALLSGEIDMIYTVPPQDVERIRKTSGRRVLEGPETRIVFLGFNQQLDELPDTSVKGKNPFKDKRVREALYRAIDIEAIKRTVMRGQARPTALMVGQGLNGYDAQMDVRPKYDPELAKKLLAEAGYPNGFETRMD
;
A
#
# COMPACT_ATOMS: atom_id res chain seq x y z
N MET A 1 -58.75 28.27 38.76
CA MET A 1 -58.09 27.11 38.10
C MET A 1 -57.31 27.53 36.87
N GLN A 2 -56.19 28.31 36.98
CA GLN A 2 -55.39 28.76 35.83
C GLN A 2 -53.89 28.94 36.11
N ARG A 3 -53.34 28.25 37.10
CA ARG A 3 -51.89 28.34 37.44
C ARG A 3 -51.04 27.10 37.07
N GLY A 4 -51.68 26.05 36.54
CA GLY A 4 -50.97 24.78 36.27
C GLY A 4 -50.44 24.60 34.84
N THR A 5 -50.92 25.40 33.86
CA THR A 5 -50.63 25.18 32.42
C THR A 5 -49.35 25.93 31.97
N PHE A 6 -48.98 27.03 32.67
CA PHE A 6 -47.76 27.79 32.33
C PHE A 6 -46.43 27.11 32.73
N LEU A 7 -46.46 26.32 33.81
CA LEU A 7 -45.22 25.65 34.29
C LEU A 7 -44.81 24.48 33.41
N LYS A 8 -45.76 23.80 32.73
CA LYS A 8 -45.45 22.66 31.83
C LYS A 8 -44.89 23.12 30.48
N ALA A 9 -45.36 24.27 29.99
CA ALA A 9 -44.86 24.81 28.70
C ALA A 9 -43.41 25.32 28.79
N THR A 10 -43.03 25.90 29.95
CA THR A 10 -41.68 26.42 30.21
C THR A 10 -40.64 25.28 30.37
N LEU A 11 -41.06 24.14 30.95
CA LEU A 11 -40.16 23.00 31.14
C LEU A 11 -39.85 22.29 29.83
N VAL A 12 -40.82 22.18 28.91
CA VAL A 12 -40.66 21.57 27.59
C VAL A 12 -39.78 22.44 26.70
N ALA A 13 -39.90 23.76 26.76
CA ALA A 13 -39.04 24.68 26.01
C ALA A 13 -37.60 24.68 26.50
N ALA A 14 -37.37 24.52 27.83
CA ALA A 14 -36.01 24.44 28.40
C ALA A 14 -35.28 23.11 28.01
N VAL A 15 -36.02 21.99 27.95
CA VAL A 15 -35.45 20.69 27.54
C VAL A 15 -35.14 20.68 26.04
N ALA A 16 -35.96 21.30 25.19
CA ALA A 16 -35.71 21.44 23.76
C ALA A 16 -34.48 22.37 23.46
N ALA A 17 -34.30 23.44 24.25
CA ALA A 17 -33.16 24.34 24.11
C ALA A 17 -31.83 23.69 24.55
N VAL A 18 -31.82 22.80 25.56
CA VAL A 18 -30.64 22.05 25.98
C VAL A 18 -30.25 20.96 24.97
N ALA A 19 -31.25 20.35 24.29
CA ALA A 19 -30.96 19.37 23.22
C ALA A 19 -30.35 20.00 21.95
N LEU A 20 -30.61 21.29 21.67
CA LEU A 20 -30.03 22.03 20.55
C LEU A 20 -28.62 22.53 20.82
N LEU A 21 -28.19 22.63 22.08
CA LEU A 21 -26.83 23.04 22.47
C LEU A 21 -25.79 21.90 22.43
N GLY A 22 -26.23 20.65 22.25
CA GLY A 22 -25.35 19.47 22.25
C GLY A 22 -24.80 19.06 20.89
N ALA A 23 -25.31 19.57 19.78
CA ALA A 23 -24.77 19.31 18.44
C ALA A 23 -23.79 20.41 18.07
N GLN A 24 -22.59 20.37 18.62
CA GLN A 24 -21.50 21.16 18.04
C GLN A 24 -21.30 20.66 16.61
N PRO A 25 -21.41 21.52 15.60
CA PRO A 25 -21.06 21.11 14.25
C PRO A 25 -19.62 20.62 14.28
N SER A 26 -19.42 19.36 13.92
CA SER A 26 -18.05 18.83 13.74
C SER A 26 -17.35 19.78 12.77
N SER A 27 -16.42 20.59 13.30
CA SER A 27 -15.70 21.57 12.51
C SER A 27 -15.00 20.83 11.38
N ALA A 28 -15.35 21.21 10.16
CA ALA A 28 -14.73 20.74 8.93
C ALA A 28 -13.21 20.93 9.02
N LYS A 29 -12.42 19.86 8.77
CA LYS A 29 -10.96 19.90 8.97
C LYS A 29 -10.21 19.58 7.69
N THR A 30 -9.26 20.43 7.37
CA THR A 30 -8.16 20.09 6.46
C THR A 30 -7.16 19.22 7.20
N PHE A 31 -6.72 18.14 6.56
CA PHE A 31 -5.69 17.23 7.08
C PHE A 31 -4.44 17.33 6.21
N LYS A 32 -3.32 17.68 6.81
CA LYS A 32 -2.04 17.83 6.12
C LYS A 32 -1.13 16.63 6.40
N TRP A 33 -0.71 16.00 5.34
CA TRP A 33 0.11 14.79 5.37
C TRP A 33 1.39 14.97 4.57
N ALA A 34 2.53 14.51 5.10
CA ALA A 34 3.81 14.53 4.41
C ALA A 34 4.51 13.18 4.38
N ASN A 35 5.24 12.94 3.28
CA ASN A 35 6.16 11.83 3.07
C ASN A 35 7.48 12.34 2.46
N ASP A 36 8.53 11.50 2.48
CA ASP A 36 9.81 11.77 1.84
C ASP A 36 9.75 11.65 0.31
N GLY A 37 8.97 10.68 -0.21
CA GLY A 37 8.70 10.52 -1.64
C GLY A 37 7.51 11.34 -2.12
N ASP A 38 7.48 11.66 -3.42
CA ASP A 38 6.31 12.24 -4.08
C ASP A 38 5.42 11.15 -4.72
N VAL A 39 4.18 11.52 -5.05
CA VAL A 39 3.25 10.70 -5.81
C VAL A 39 3.60 10.80 -7.29
N ASN A 40 4.54 9.98 -7.78
CA ASN A 40 5.03 10.07 -9.17
C ASN A 40 3.97 9.62 -10.19
N SER A 41 2.98 8.81 -9.78
CA SER A 41 1.89 8.39 -10.67
C SER A 41 0.60 8.19 -9.89
N LEU A 42 -0.51 8.65 -10.47
CA LEU A 42 -1.87 8.34 -10.00
C LEU A 42 -2.48 7.14 -10.74
N ASP A 43 -1.76 6.57 -11.70
CA ASP A 43 -2.15 5.33 -12.36
C ASP A 43 -1.89 4.14 -11.42
N PRO A 44 -2.92 3.35 -11.05
CA PRO A 44 -2.79 2.29 -10.06
C PRO A 44 -1.93 1.09 -10.51
N TYR A 45 -1.51 1.06 -11.79
CA TYR A 45 -0.74 -0.06 -12.34
C TYR A 45 0.69 0.33 -12.74
N ALA A 46 1.01 1.63 -12.78
CA ALA A 46 2.30 2.12 -13.28
C ALA A 46 3.48 1.84 -12.34
N ARG A 47 3.23 1.67 -11.05
CA ARG A 47 4.25 1.40 -10.03
C ARG A 47 3.77 0.38 -9.01
N ASN A 48 4.65 -0.52 -8.60
CA ASN A 48 4.42 -1.50 -7.53
C ASN A 48 5.25 -1.11 -6.30
N GLU A 49 4.98 0.06 -5.76
CA GLU A 49 5.66 0.64 -4.60
C GLU A 49 4.66 0.85 -3.47
N THR A 50 5.01 0.43 -2.24
CA THR A 50 4.10 0.44 -1.07
C THR A 50 3.45 1.81 -0.86
N PHE A 51 4.23 2.90 -0.96
CA PHE A 51 3.70 4.25 -0.78
C PHE A 51 2.64 4.60 -1.84
N LEU A 52 2.93 4.35 -3.12
CA LEU A 52 2.01 4.67 -4.21
C LEU A 52 0.76 3.80 -4.20
N LEU A 53 0.89 2.52 -3.90
CA LEU A 53 -0.26 1.62 -3.73
C LEU A 53 -1.17 2.13 -2.59
N SER A 54 -0.59 2.51 -1.46
CA SER A 54 -1.34 3.07 -0.32
C SER A 54 -1.97 4.42 -0.65
N PHE A 55 -1.25 5.30 -1.37
CA PHE A 55 -1.77 6.59 -1.77
C PHE A 55 -2.93 6.45 -2.76
N ASN A 56 -2.76 5.62 -3.78
CA ASN A 56 -3.77 5.38 -4.81
C ASN A 56 -5.01 4.66 -4.27
N ALA A 57 -4.91 3.93 -3.14
CA ALA A 57 -6.05 3.36 -2.44
C ALA A 57 -7.07 4.39 -1.91
N ASN A 58 -6.71 5.69 -1.87
CA ASN A 58 -7.68 6.76 -1.60
C ASN A 58 -8.63 7.00 -2.79
N PHE A 59 -8.20 6.66 -4.01
CA PHE A 59 -8.97 6.86 -5.24
C PHE A 59 -9.58 5.56 -5.77
N TYR A 60 -8.84 4.46 -5.73
CA TYR A 60 -9.19 3.20 -6.37
C TYR A 60 -9.40 2.11 -5.34
N GLU A 61 -10.46 1.35 -5.49
CA GLU A 61 -10.77 0.23 -4.62
C GLU A 61 -10.62 -1.10 -5.36
N PRO A 62 -10.11 -2.15 -4.69
CA PRO A 62 -10.04 -3.51 -5.23
C PRO A 62 -11.39 -4.24 -5.08
N LEU A 63 -11.48 -5.47 -5.60
CA LEU A 63 -12.64 -6.33 -5.36
C LEU A 63 -12.79 -6.71 -3.88
N PHE A 64 -11.67 -7.09 -3.24
CA PHE A 64 -11.54 -7.32 -1.81
C PHE A 64 -10.39 -6.48 -1.28
N ARG A 65 -10.53 -5.86 -0.11
CA ARG A 65 -9.49 -5.04 0.54
C ARG A 65 -8.95 -5.74 1.78
N ARG A 66 -7.82 -5.26 2.33
CA ARG A 66 -7.33 -5.70 3.64
C ARG A 66 -7.81 -4.78 4.73
N SER A 67 -8.27 -5.39 5.85
CA SER A 67 -8.55 -4.67 7.09
C SER A 67 -7.25 -4.17 7.76
N ARG A 68 -7.40 -3.45 8.88
CA ARG A 68 -6.26 -3.02 9.72
C ARG A 68 -5.49 -4.22 10.30
N GLU A 69 -6.14 -5.37 10.45
CA GLU A 69 -5.56 -6.65 10.92
C GLU A 69 -5.06 -7.51 9.75
N LEU A 70 -4.98 -6.95 8.54
CA LEU A 70 -4.54 -7.60 7.29
C LEU A 70 -5.46 -8.74 6.79
N LYS A 71 -6.68 -8.85 7.32
CA LYS A 71 -7.69 -9.80 6.85
C LYS A 71 -8.35 -9.29 5.57
N LEU A 72 -8.73 -10.22 4.69
CA LEU A 72 -9.50 -9.88 3.49
C LEU A 72 -10.96 -9.56 3.84
N GLU A 73 -11.43 -8.45 3.34
CA GLU A 73 -12.82 -7.96 3.47
C GLU A 73 -13.43 -7.64 2.11
N PRO A 74 -14.75 -7.82 1.93
CA PRO A 74 -15.47 -7.36 0.76
C PRO A 74 -15.30 -5.85 0.53
N ALA A 75 -15.05 -5.45 -0.74
CA ALA A 75 -15.06 -4.06 -1.17
C ALA A 75 -15.97 -3.90 -2.40
N LEU A 76 -15.43 -3.81 -3.62
CA LEU A 76 -16.23 -3.73 -4.84
C LEU A 76 -16.90 -5.07 -5.21
N ALA A 77 -16.43 -6.19 -4.66
CA ALA A 77 -17.16 -7.44 -4.68
C ALA A 77 -17.76 -7.74 -3.30
N VAL A 78 -18.96 -8.29 -3.27
CA VAL A 78 -19.69 -8.67 -2.04
C VAL A 78 -19.53 -10.15 -1.71
N LYS A 79 -19.17 -10.96 -2.70
CA LYS A 79 -18.99 -12.41 -2.57
C LYS A 79 -17.95 -12.91 -3.54
N VAL A 80 -17.21 -13.95 -3.14
CA VAL A 80 -16.34 -14.74 -3.99
C VAL A 80 -16.64 -16.22 -3.80
N GLU A 81 -16.69 -16.97 -4.89
CA GLU A 81 -16.91 -18.41 -4.93
C GLU A 81 -15.85 -19.08 -5.80
N MET A 82 -15.58 -20.33 -5.54
CA MET A 82 -14.64 -21.16 -6.29
C MET A 82 -15.39 -22.39 -6.83
N PRO A 83 -16.10 -22.25 -7.99
CA PRO A 83 -16.83 -23.37 -8.60
C PRO A 83 -15.95 -24.56 -8.95
N SER A 84 -14.66 -24.33 -9.24
CA SER A 84 -13.64 -25.35 -9.43
C SER A 84 -12.28 -24.88 -8.91
N PRO A 85 -11.27 -25.73 -8.76
CA PRO A 85 -9.94 -25.31 -8.27
C PRO A 85 -9.25 -24.20 -9.08
N THR A 86 -9.67 -24.01 -10.33
CA THR A 86 -9.11 -23.00 -11.26
C THR A 86 -10.12 -21.94 -11.69
N LEU A 87 -11.35 -21.98 -11.19
CA LEU A 87 -12.39 -21.02 -11.57
C LEU A 87 -12.86 -20.26 -10.33
N TRP A 88 -12.70 -18.97 -10.37
CA TRP A 88 -13.16 -18.03 -9.36
C TRP A 88 -14.29 -17.18 -9.92
N ARG A 89 -15.34 -16.94 -9.13
CA ARG A 89 -16.48 -16.09 -9.49
C ARG A 89 -16.71 -15.04 -8.41
N TRP A 90 -16.71 -13.76 -8.83
CA TRP A 90 -17.01 -12.62 -7.95
C TRP A 90 -18.38 -12.05 -8.29
N THR A 91 -19.20 -11.85 -7.26
CA THR A 91 -20.42 -11.03 -7.35
C THR A 91 -20.07 -9.61 -6.96
N LEU A 92 -20.29 -8.66 -7.87
CA LEU A 92 -19.94 -7.26 -7.70
C LEU A 92 -21.01 -6.49 -6.91
N ARG A 93 -20.57 -5.46 -6.23
CA ARG A 93 -21.44 -4.50 -5.53
C ARG A 93 -22.20 -3.66 -6.54
N GLN A 94 -23.53 -3.59 -6.38
CA GLN A 94 -24.39 -2.78 -7.23
C GLN A 94 -24.48 -1.34 -6.72
N GLY A 95 -24.80 -0.40 -7.63
CA GLY A 95 -25.02 1.01 -7.29
C GLY A 95 -23.77 1.83 -7.02
N VAL A 96 -22.57 1.24 -7.15
CA VAL A 96 -21.29 1.95 -7.02
C VAL A 96 -21.09 2.86 -8.24
N LYS A 97 -20.52 4.06 -7.99
CA LYS A 97 -20.19 5.03 -9.03
C LYS A 97 -18.71 5.40 -8.94
N PHE A 98 -18.11 5.65 -10.10
CA PHE A 98 -16.81 6.31 -10.17
C PHE A 98 -16.92 7.80 -9.80
N HIS A 99 -15.80 8.46 -9.60
CA HIS A 99 -15.73 9.88 -9.22
C HIS A 99 -16.42 10.82 -10.22
N ASP A 100 -16.42 10.45 -11.50
CA ASP A 100 -17.10 11.19 -12.57
C ASP A 100 -18.60 10.90 -12.68
N GLY A 101 -19.12 10.03 -11.79
CA GLY A 101 -20.54 9.63 -11.73
C GLY A 101 -20.90 8.45 -12.64
N SER A 102 -19.97 7.94 -13.46
CA SER A 102 -20.21 6.75 -14.29
C SER A 102 -20.42 5.50 -13.41
N PRO A 103 -21.27 4.53 -13.83
CA PRO A 103 -21.53 3.34 -13.05
C PRO A 103 -20.35 2.36 -13.11
N PHE A 104 -20.09 1.68 -11.97
CA PHE A 104 -19.15 0.57 -11.91
C PHE A 104 -19.84 -0.74 -12.33
N THR A 105 -19.21 -1.49 -13.22
CA THR A 105 -19.69 -2.77 -13.75
C THR A 105 -18.57 -3.79 -13.96
N ALA A 106 -18.93 -4.99 -14.38
CA ALA A 106 -18.01 -6.05 -14.74
C ALA A 106 -17.07 -5.67 -15.91
N ASP A 107 -17.48 -4.77 -16.82
CA ASP A 107 -16.64 -4.28 -17.90
C ASP A 107 -15.40 -3.55 -17.37
N ASP A 108 -15.54 -2.81 -16.27
CA ASP A 108 -14.43 -2.10 -15.62
C ASP A 108 -13.43 -3.06 -14.98
N VAL A 109 -13.92 -4.15 -14.38
CA VAL A 109 -13.07 -5.19 -13.80
C VAL A 109 -12.26 -5.92 -14.90
N VAL A 110 -12.94 -6.33 -15.98
CA VAL A 110 -12.29 -6.98 -17.13
C VAL A 110 -11.26 -6.06 -17.77
N PHE A 111 -11.60 -4.79 -17.97
CA PHE A 111 -10.69 -3.77 -18.48
C PHE A 111 -9.48 -3.60 -17.57
N SER A 112 -9.71 -3.39 -16.27
CA SER A 112 -8.66 -3.15 -15.27
C SER A 112 -7.63 -4.27 -15.22
N TYR A 113 -8.07 -5.52 -15.23
CA TYR A 113 -7.15 -6.65 -15.18
C TYR A 113 -6.42 -6.87 -16.50
N LYS A 114 -7.06 -6.63 -17.66
CA LYS A 114 -6.36 -6.63 -18.94
C LYS A 114 -5.28 -5.55 -18.99
N ARG A 115 -5.59 -4.34 -18.51
CA ARG A 115 -4.65 -3.23 -18.44
C ARG A 115 -3.50 -3.50 -17.46
N ALA A 116 -3.78 -4.14 -16.33
CA ALA A 116 -2.78 -4.48 -15.31
C ALA A 116 -1.74 -5.52 -15.78
N VAL A 117 -2.06 -6.35 -16.79
CA VAL A 117 -1.08 -7.26 -17.43
C VAL A 117 -0.50 -6.69 -18.73
N GLY A 118 -0.99 -5.54 -19.17
CA GLY A 118 -0.57 -4.88 -20.41
C GLY A 118 0.82 -4.27 -20.34
N LYS A 119 1.25 -3.72 -21.47
CA LYS A 119 2.52 -3.00 -21.59
C LYS A 119 2.56 -1.83 -20.62
N GLY A 120 3.74 -1.56 -20.05
CA GLY A 120 3.97 -0.46 -19.09
C GLY A 120 3.55 -0.77 -17.65
N SER A 121 2.76 -1.82 -17.41
CA SER A 121 2.33 -2.19 -16.06
C SER A 121 3.46 -2.76 -15.22
N ASN A 122 3.60 -2.28 -13.99
CA ASN A 122 4.55 -2.76 -12.99
C ASN A 122 3.92 -3.75 -11.99
N VAL A 123 2.60 -3.99 -12.10
CA VAL A 123 1.88 -4.94 -11.24
C VAL A 123 1.56 -6.27 -11.91
N ALA A 124 1.99 -6.48 -13.16
CA ALA A 124 1.71 -7.67 -13.95
C ALA A 124 2.11 -9.00 -13.27
N GLY A 125 3.11 -8.96 -12.37
CA GLY A 125 3.54 -10.11 -11.58
C GLY A 125 2.43 -10.75 -10.73
N ASN A 126 1.44 -9.98 -10.31
CA ASN A 126 0.29 -10.46 -9.53
C ASN A 126 -0.68 -11.33 -10.35
N PHE A 127 -0.59 -11.28 -11.68
CA PHE A 127 -1.54 -11.89 -12.62
C PHE A 127 -0.99 -13.13 -13.33
N THR A 128 0.19 -13.62 -12.98
CA THR A 128 0.88 -14.72 -13.68
C THR A 128 0.10 -16.02 -13.72
N SER A 129 -0.72 -16.30 -12.71
CA SER A 129 -1.61 -17.47 -12.64
C SER A 129 -2.89 -17.31 -13.47
N ILE A 130 -3.28 -16.06 -13.78
CA ILE A 130 -4.53 -15.79 -14.50
C ILE A 130 -4.39 -16.25 -15.96
N LYS A 131 -5.37 -17.00 -16.43
CA LYS A 131 -5.54 -17.40 -17.83
C LYS A 131 -6.48 -16.45 -18.55
N GLU A 132 -7.63 -16.18 -17.95
CA GLU A 132 -8.68 -15.36 -18.53
C GLU A 132 -9.48 -14.64 -17.46
N VAL A 133 -9.97 -13.44 -17.80
CA VAL A 133 -10.95 -12.68 -17.02
C VAL A 133 -12.12 -12.39 -17.94
N ARG A 134 -13.32 -12.81 -17.57
CA ARG A 134 -14.52 -12.64 -18.38
C ARG A 134 -15.70 -12.08 -17.58
N LYS A 135 -16.47 -11.27 -18.24
CA LYS A 135 -17.78 -10.82 -17.80
C LYS A 135 -18.80 -11.94 -18.00
N VAL A 136 -19.56 -12.26 -16.96
CA VAL A 136 -20.74 -13.16 -17.06
C VAL A 136 -22.00 -12.34 -17.28
N ASP A 137 -22.18 -11.32 -16.46
CA ASP A 137 -23.21 -10.28 -16.58
C ASP A 137 -22.65 -8.96 -16.01
N ASP A 138 -23.46 -7.91 -15.88
CA ASP A 138 -23.02 -6.59 -15.43
C ASP A 138 -22.44 -6.57 -14.00
N PHE A 139 -22.79 -7.57 -13.18
CA PHE A 139 -22.38 -7.66 -11.78
C PHE A 139 -21.74 -8.99 -11.41
N THR A 140 -21.33 -9.78 -12.41
CA THR A 140 -20.64 -11.06 -12.19
C THR A 140 -19.43 -11.18 -13.10
N VAL A 141 -18.26 -11.42 -12.48
CA VAL A 141 -16.99 -11.65 -13.18
C VAL A 141 -16.46 -13.02 -12.81
N GLU A 142 -15.93 -13.72 -13.80
CA GLU A 142 -15.16 -14.94 -13.62
C GLU A 142 -13.70 -14.75 -14.01
N ILE A 143 -12.83 -15.33 -13.20
CA ILE A 143 -11.39 -15.44 -13.48
C ILE A 143 -11.03 -16.92 -13.51
N GLU A 144 -10.53 -17.36 -14.66
CA GLU A 144 -9.95 -18.70 -14.84
C GLU A 144 -8.43 -18.60 -14.63
N THR A 145 -7.87 -19.51 -13.82
CA THR A 145 -6.44 -19.62 -13.59
C THR A 145 -5.85 -20.79 -14.34
N LYS A 146 -4.56 -20.72 -14.69
CA LYS A 146 -3.81 -21.77 -15.41
C LYS A 146 -3.60 -23.02 -14.55
N TYR A 147 -3.58 -22.84 -13.25
CA TYR A 147 -3.42 -23.86 -12.21
C TYR A 147 -4.14 -23.38 -10.93
N PRO A 148 -4.43 -24.26 -9.97
CA PRO A 148 -5.03 -23.85 -8.70
C PRO A 148 -4.18 -22.75 -8.03
N ASP A 149 -4.78 -21.60 -7.74
CA ASP A 149 -4.11 -20.47 -7.07
C ASP A 149 -4.92 -20.03 -5.84
N PRO A 150 -4.70 -20.63 -4.67
CA PRO A 150 -5.43 -20.29 -3.46
C PRO A 150 -5.15 -18.84 -2.95
N LEU A 151 -4.09 -18.20 -3.46
CA LEU A 151 -3.71 -16.84 -3.09
C LEU A 151 -4.23 -15.78 -4.07
N LEU A 152 -5.03 -16.15 -5.05
CA LEU A 152 -5.50 -15.21 -6.07
C LEU A 152 -6.18 -13.98 -5.45
N ASN A 153 -7.11 -14.18 -4.50
CA ASN A 153 -7.82 -13.09 -3.87
C ASN A 153 -6.88 -12.17 -3.05
N ASP A 154 -5.85 -12.74 -2.42
CA ASP A 154 -4.80 -11.98 -1.72
C ASP A 154 -3.97 -11.11 -2.66
N LYS A 155 -3.60 -11.64 -3.83
CA LYS A 155 -2.83 -10.92 -4.85
C LYS A 155 -3.62 -9.77 -5.47
N LEU A 156 -4.94 -9.95 -5.65
CA LEU A 156 -5.82 -8.95 -6.23
C LEU A 156 -6.30 -7.89 -5.23
N ALA A 157 -6.09 -8.08 -3.92
CA ALA A 157 -6.53 -7.16 -2.89
C ALA A 157 -5.85 -5.78 -2.89
N GLN A 158 -4.80 -5.59 -3.70
CA GLN A 158 -4.10 -4.32 -3.88
C GLN A 158 -4.34 -3.70 -5.27
N ILE A 159 -5.13 -4.36 -6.11
CA ILE A 159 -5.35 -3.97 -7.50
C ILE A 159 -6.66 -3.18 -7.58
N GLY A 160 -6.53 -1.87 -7.58
CA GLY A 160 -7.68 -0.97 -7.71
C GLY A 160 -8.33 -1.04 -9.09
N ILE A 161 -9.65 -0.88 -9.14
CA ILE A 161 -10.42 -0.90 -10.39
C ILE A 161 -10.54 0.51 -10.97
N MET A 162 -10.27 0.64 -12.25
CA MET A 162 -10.33 1.88 -13.03
C MET A 162 -11.55 1.87 -13.96
N SER A 163 -12.17 3.03 -14.18
CA SER A 163 -13.24 3.17 -15.16
C SER A 163 -12.74 2.99 -16.59
N LYS A 164 -13.31 2.05 -17.31
CA LYS A 164 -13.04 1.81 -18.73
C LYS A 164 -13.41 3.02 -19.57
N ILE A 165 -14.61 3.56 -19.37
CA ILE A 165 -15.13 4.72 -20.14
C ILE A 165 -14.24 5.94 -19.94
N TRP A 166 -13.81 6.20 -18.70
CA TRP A 166 -12.89 7.30 -18.41
C TRP A 166 -11.54 7.10 -19.09
N ALA A 167 -11.00 5.90 -19.08
CA ALA A 167 -9.72 5.57 -19.71
C ALA A 167 -9.80 5.73 -21.24
N GLU A 168 -10.88 5.28 -21.86
CA GLU A 168 -11.16 5.47 -23.29
C GLU A 168 -11.22 6.96 -23.65
N LYS A 169 -12.02 7.74 -22.92
CA LYS A 169 -12.21 9.18 -23.15
C LYS A 169 -10.91 9.98 -23.04
N ASN A 170 -9.97 9.55 -22.22
CA ASN A 170 -8.75 10.29 -21.91
C ASN A 170 -7.48 9.68 -22.53
N ASN A 171 -7.60 8.77 -23.50
CA ASN A 171 -6.46 8.10 -24.14
C ASN A 171 -5.53 7.40 -23.12
N ALA A 172 -6.11 6.79 -22.09
CA ALA A 172 -5.40 6.11 -20.98
C ALA A 172 -5.67 4.60 -20.96
N LEU A 173 -5.95 3.98 -22.12
CA LEU A 173 -6.23 2.54 -22.23
C LEU A 173 -5.02 1.69 -21.84
N GLU A 174 -3.82 2.15 -22.10
CA GLU A 174 -2.58 1.49 -21.71
C GLU A 174 -1.93 2.19 -20.51
N THR A 175 -1.15 1.44 -19.74
CA THR A 175 -0.34 1.98 -18.65
C THR A 175 0.92 2.62 -19.23
N ALA A 176 1.26 3.82 -18.80
CA ALA A 176 2.52 4.47 -19.17
C ALA A 176 3.71 3.74 -18.53
N ASP A 177 4.75 3.48 -19.30
CA ASP A 177 5.98 2.84 -18.82
C ASP A 177 6.87 3.85 -18.09
N MET A 178 6.69 3.94 -16.79
CA MET A 178 7.44 4.86 -15.93
C MET A 178 8.95 4.55 -15.88
N THR A 179 9.40 3.38 -16.32
CA THR A 179 10.83 3.07 -16.42
C THR A 179 11.48 3.79 -17.62
N LYS A 180 10.66 4.19 -18.58
CA LYS A 180 11.04 4.98 -19.75
C LYS A 180 10.68 6.45 -19.64
N ASN A 181 10.22 6.89 -18.45
CA ASN A 181 9.69 8.24 -18.22
C ASN A 181 8.49 8.58 -19.13
N GLU A 182 7.71 7.58 -19.52
CA GLU A 182 6.46 7.81 -20.25
C GLU A 182 5.38 8.34 -19.29
N GLU A 183 4.52 9.21 -19.78
CA GLU A 183 3.36 9.73 -19.07
C GLU A 183 2.11 9.67 -19.98
N ASN A 184 0.96 9.52 -19.36
CA ASN A 184 -0.34 9.66 -20.01
C ASN A 184 -1.31 10.40 -19.07
N PHE A 185 -2.57 10.54 -19.46
CA PHE A 185 -3.55 11.24 -18.65
C PHE A 185 -3.75 10.62 -17.27
N ALA A 186 -3.72 9.28 -17.13
CA ALA A 186 -3.88 8.58 -15.86
C ALA A 186 -2.68 8.78 -14.91
N THR A 187 -1.49 9.10 -15.42
CA THR A 187 -0.32 9.42 -14.59
C THR A 187 -0.56 10.65 -13.71
N ARG A 188 -1.34 11.61 -14.20
CA ARG A 188 -1.60 12.90 -13.56
C ARG A 188 -3.01 13.06 -13.00
N ASN A 189 -3.93 12.17 -13.36
CA ASN A 189 -5.35 12.25 -13.00
C ASN A 189 -5.84 10.91 -12.47
N ALA A 190 -6.88 10.95 -11.61
CA ALA A 190 -7.48 9.76 -11.01
C ALA A 190 -9.00 9.78 -11.17
N ASN A 191 -9.58 8.63 -11.52
CA ASN A 191 -11.02 8.39 -11.52
C ASN A 191 -11.30 6.96 -11.04
N GLY A 192 -11.53 6.81 -9.77
CA GLY A 192 -11.85 5.53 -9.11
C GLY A 192 -13.18 5.59 -8.39
N THR A 193 -13.42 4.62 -7.53
CA THR A 193 -14.64 4.51 -6.71
C THR A 193 -14.41 4.92 -5.26
N GLY A 194 -13.17 5.23 -4.90
CA GLY A 194 -12.69 5.39 -3.52
C GLY A 194 -13.25 6.58 -2.76
N PRO A 195 -12.92 6.67 -1.45
CA PRO A 195 -13.47 7.67 -0.53
C PRO A 195 -13.05 9.10 -0.81
N PHE A 196 -11.98 9.31 -1.57
CA PHE A 196 -11.48 10.64 -1.94
C PHE A 196 -11.37 10.80 -3.44
N MET A 197 -11.56 12.03 -3.91
CA MET A 197 -11.37 12.47 -5.29
C MET A 197 -10.17 13.40 -5.39
N LEU A 198 -9.47 13.38 -6.51
CA LEU A 198 -8.41 14.32 -6.82
C LEU A 198 -9.00 15.71 -7.07
N LYS A 199 -8.50 16.74 -6.35
CA LYS A 199 -8.82 18.14 -6.58
C LYS A 199 -7.71 18.87 -7.33
N VAL A 200 -6.46 18.66 -6.89
CA VAL A 200 -5.27 19.30 -7.48
C VAL A 200 -4.09 18.35 -7.41
N ARG A 201 -3.28 18.34 -8.46
CA ARG A 201 -1.97 17.66 -8.49
C ARG A 201 -0.92 18.62 -9.04
N GLU A 202 -0.05 19.08 -8.17
CA GLU A 202 1.15 19.89 -8.50
C GLU A 202 2.37 19.03 -8.15
N PRO A 203 3.05 18.39 -9.13
CA PRO A 203 4.20 17.51 -8.87
C PRO A 203 5.26 18.17 -7.99
N ASP A 204 5.83 17.40 -7.06
CA ASP A 204 6.83 17.84 -6.08
C ASP A 204 6.39 18.97 -5.13
N VAL A 205 5.17 19.49 -5.27
CA VAL A 205 4.61 20.56 -4.43
C VAL A 205 3.52 20.02 -3.53
N LYS A 206 2.38 19.64 -4.11
CA LYS A 206 1.24 19.10 -3.34
C LYS A 206 0.28 18.28 -4.19
N THR A 207 -0.43 17.40 -3.51
CA THR A 207 -1.64 16.74 -4.04
C THR A 207 -2.78 16.99 -3.07
N VAL A 208 -3.89 17.53 -3.57
CA VAL A 208 -5.07 17.87 -2.76
C VAL A 208 -6.21 16.93 -3.12
N LEU A 209 -6.76 16.30 -2.09
CA LEU A 209 -7.88 15.40 -2.18
C LEU A 209 -9.10 16.00 -1.46
N VAL A 210 -10.28 15.70 -1.97
CA VAL A 210 -11.56 16.03 -1.33
C VAL A 210 -12.41 14.77 -1.16
N PRO A 211 -13.27 14.69 -0.14
CA PRO A 211 -14.15 13.54 0.04
C PRO A 211 -15.02 13.30 -1.20
N ASN A 212 -15.22 12.03 -1.53
CA ASN A 212 -16.18 11.61 -2.55
C ASN A 212 -17.60 11.64 -1.96
N PRO A 213 -18.49 12.56 -2.37
CA PRO A 213 -19.84 12.66 -1.81
C PRO A 213 -20.74 11.48 -2.20
N ASN A 214 -20.33 10.71 -3.20
CA ASN A 214 -21.06 9.55 -3.71
C ASN A 214 -20.41 8.21 -3.35
N TRP A 215 -19.49 8.22 -2.37
CA TRP A 215 -18.85 6.98 -1.96
C TRP A 215 -19.90 6.00 -1.41
N TRP A 216 -19.81 4.77 -1.83
CA TRP A 216 -20.79 3.71 -1.52
C TRP A 216 -20.75 3.26 -0.04
N ASP A 217 -19.64 3.49 0.66
CA ASP A 217 -19.45 3.18 2.09
C ASP A 217 -19.57 4.46 2.93
N LYS A 218 -19.44 4.35 4.24
CA LYS A 218 -19.57 5.48 5.17
C LYS A 218 -18.20 6.03 5.58
N PRO A 219 -17.95 7.33 5.39
CA PRO A 219 -16.74 7.95 5.90
C PRO A 219 -16.74 7.97 7.43
N GLU A 220 -15.64 7.50 8.03
CA GLU A 220 -15.43 7.50 9.48
C GLU A 220 -14.64 8.76 9.94
N HIS A 221 -14.75 9.86 9.20
CA HIS A 221 -13.99 11.08 9.45
C HIS A 221 -14.84 12.34 9.16
N ASN A 222 -14.35 13.49 9.63
CA ASN A 222 -14.94 14.81 9.37
C ASN A 222 -14.05 15.69 8.47
N LEU A 223 -13.18 15.06 7.67
CA LEU A 223 -12.29 15.78 6.77
C LEU A 223 -13.08 16.36 5.60
N THR A 224 -12.75 17.58 5.21
CA THR A 224 -13.25 18.24 4.00
C THR A 224 -12.18 18.39 2.94
N GLU A 225 -10.92 18.26 3.33
CA GLU A 225 -9.78 18.33 2.43
C GLU A 225 -8.60 17.56 3.04
N VAL A 226 -7.82 16.89 2.19
CA VAL A 226 -6.52 16.31 2.55
C VAL A 226 -5.47 16.93 1.65
N ILE A 227 -4.40 17.46 2.23
CA ILE A 227 -3.26 18.03 1.51
C ILE A 227 -2.05 17.16 1.75
N PHE A 228 -1.61 16.48 0.71
CA PHE A 228 -0.34 15.76 0.71
C PHE A 228 0.78 16.67 0.22
N GLN A 229 1.94 16.62 0.89
CA GLN A 229 3.13 17.38 0.53
C GLN A 229 4.37 16.47 0.61
N ARG A 230 5.28 16.63 -0.35
CA ARG A 230 6.60 16.00 -0.24
C ARG A 230 7.49 16.82 0.68
N VAL A 231 8.07 16.19 1.72
CA VAL A 231 9.12 16.76 2.57
C VAL A 231 10.24 15.74 2.70
N ALA A 232 11.21 15.81 1.79
CA ALA A 232 12.25 14.78 1.65
C ALA A 232 13.19 14.69 2.86
N ASN A 233 13.53 15.82 3.49
CA ASN A 233 14.41 15.83 4.65
C ASN A 233 13.67 15.40 5.92
N ASP A 234 14.17 14.37 6.59
CA ASP A 234 13.58 13.79 7.80
C ASP A 234 13.46 14.80 8.95
N ALA A 235 14.50 15.59 9.21
CA ALA A 235 14.49 16.54 10.31
C ALA A 235 13.48 17.67 10.09
N THR A 236 13.35 18.16 8.85
CA THR A 236 12.35 19.16 8.45
C THR A 236 10.94 18.58 8.56
N ARG A 237 10.72 17.34 8.11
CA ARG A 237 9.42 16.67 8.18
C ARG A 237 8.97 16.44 9.62
N VAL A 238 9.88 16.01 10.50
CA VAL A 238 9.60 15.85 11.93
C VAL A 238 9.35 17.19 12.60
N ALA A 239 10.12 18.24 12.29
CA ALA A 239 9.92 19.58 12.83
C ALA A 239 8.53 20.14 12.45
N ALA A 240 8.09 19.99 11.21
CA ALA A 240 6.77 20.40 10.73
C ALA A 240 5.63 19.67 11.47
N LEU A 241 5.80 18.35 11.77
CA LEU A 241 4.85 17.63 12.61
C LEU A 241 4.81 18.21 14.06
N LEU A 242 5.97 18.45 14.66
CA LEU A 242 6.05 18.91 16.04
C LEU A 242 5.51 20.33 16.22
N SER A 243 5.72 21.21 15.24
CA SER A 243 5.16 22.58 15.24
C SER A 243 3.64 22.61 14.96
N GLY A 244 3.06 21.56 14.40
CA GLY A 244 1.64 21.53 14.00
C GLY A 244 1.38 22.08 12.60
N GLU A 245 2.39 22.34 11.81
CA GLU A 245 2.26 22.70 10.39
C GLU A 245 1.70 21.52 9.57
N ILE A 246 2.09 20.30 9.96
CA ILE A 246 1.65 19.03 9.37
C ILE A 246 0.98 18.18 10.45
N ASP A 247 -0.12 17.49 10.11
CA ASP A 247 -0.89 16.66 11.02
C ASP A 247 -0.35 15.23 11.08
N MET A 248 0.20 14.70 9.99
CA MET A 248 0.74 13.35 9.89
C MET A 248 2.00 13.31 9.03
N ILE A 249 2.96 12.53 9.44
CA ILE A 249 4.11 12.13 8.61
C ILE A 249 4.15 10.62 8.44
N TYR A 250 4.58 10.18 7.29
CA TYR A 250 4.89 8.80 6.91
C TYR A 250 6.15 8.84 6.02
N THR A 251 7.22 8.14 6.31
CA THR A 251 7.52 7.30 7.47
C THR A 251 8.05 8.13 8.63
N VAL A 252 7.89 7.60 9.86
CA VAL A 252 8.54 8.20 11.04
C VAL A 252 9.97 7.67 11.14
N PRO A 253 11.01 8.54 11.15
CA PRO A 253 12.38 8.08 11.35
C PRO A 253 12.54 7.39 12.71
N PRO A 254 13.15 6.19 12.78
CA PRO A 254 13.26 5.42 14.02
C PRO A 254 13.89 6.20 15.19
N GLN A 255 14.83 7.08 14.91
CA GLN A 255 15.51 7.92 15.91
C GLN A 255 14.58 8.98 16.54
N ASP A 256 13.50 9.38 15.87
CA ASP A 256 12.58 10.43 16.31
C ASP A 256 11.31 9.87 16.97
N VAL A 257 11.07 8.56 16.93
CA VAL A 257 9.89 7.91 17.50
C VAL A 257 9.66 8.33 18.96
N GLU A 258 10.69 8.21 19.81
CA GLU A 258 10.59 8.56 21.23
C GLU A 258 10.39 10.05 21.46
N ARG A 259 10.99 10.91 20.63
CA ARG A 259 10.79 12.35 20.68
C ARG A 259 9.34 12.73 20.39
N ILE A 260 8.77 12.12 19.34
CA ILE A 260 7.37 12.36 18.94
C ILE A 260 6.42 11.86 20.05
N ARG A 261 6.64 10.65 20.61
CA ARG A 261 5.82 10.08 21.68
C ARG A 261 5.77 10.97 22.93
N LYS A 262 6.89 11.61 23.28
CA LYS A 262 7.00 12.51 24.43
C LYS A 262 6.41 13.90 24.19
N THR A 263 6.08 14.25 22.96
CA THR A 263 5.51 15.57 22.63
C THR A 263 4.00 15.56 22.86
N SER A 264 3.51 16.49 23.68
CA SER A 264 2.08 16.63 23.96
C SER A 264 1.26 16.82 22.68
N GLY A 265 0.11 16.15 22.58
CA GLY A 265 -0.77 16.20 21.41
C GLY A 265 -0.25 15.47 20.17
N ARG A 266 0.83 14.70 20.28
CA ARG A 266 1.35 13.83 19.21
C ARG A 266 1.30 12.37 19.65
N ARG A 267 1.18 11.48 18.68
CA ARG A 267 1.25 10.02 18.88
C ARG A 267 1.96 9.34 17.73
N VAL A 268 2.60 8.22 17.99
CA VAL A 268 3.12 7.32 16.97
C VAL A 268 2.15 6.16 16.85
N LEU A 269 1.69 5.89 15.63
CA LEU A 269 0.91 4.71 15.30
C LEU A 269 1.87 3.67 14.71
N GLU A 270 1.78 2.46 15.21
CA GLU A 270 2.54 1.32 14.75
C GLU A 270 1.58 0.23 14.30
N GLY A 271 1.91 -0.46 13.24
CA GLY A 271 1.11 -1.56 12.73
C GLY A 271 1.96 -2.59 12.01
N PRO A 272 1.40 -3.78 11.74
CA PRO A 272 2.08 -4.79 10.95
C PRO A 272 2.29 -4.28 9.53
N GLU A 273 3.48 -4.55 8.97
CA GLU A 273 3.81 -4.27 7.58
C GLU A 273 4.14 -5.58 6.87
N THR A 274 3.70 -5.73 5.63
CA THR A 274 3.97 -6.93 4.82
C THR A 274 5.30 -6.85 4.07
N ARG A 275 6.03 -5.75 4.24
CA ARG A 275 7.32 -5.50 3.59
C ARG A 275 8.45 -6.27 4.25
N ILE A 276 9.25 -6.95 3.44
CA ILE A 276 10.51 -7.56 3.85
C ILE A 276 11.67 -6.79 3.21
N VAL A 277 12.61 -6.33 4.04
CA VAL A 277 13.87 -5.72 3.59
C VAL A 277 14.95 -6.79 3.61
N PHE A 278 15.60 -7.00 2.49
CA PHE A 278 16.60 -8.06 2.33
C PHE A 278 17.72 -7.66 1.36
N LEU A 279 18.84 -8.36 1.42
CA LEU A 279 19.90 -8.29 0.41
C LEU A 279 19.70 -9.43 -0.59
N GLY A 280 19.46 -9.08 -1.85
CA GLY A 280 19.31 -10.04 -2.95
C GLY A 280 20.64 -10.30 -3.64
N PHE A 281 20.96 -11.57 -3.92
CA PHE A 281 22.16 -11.97 -4.65
C PHE A 281 21.79 -12.42 -6.05
N ASN A 282 22.32 -11.75 -7.08
CA ASN A 282 22.16 -12.21 -8.46
C ASN A 282 22.89 -13.54 -8.65
N GLN A 283 22.14 -14.62 -8.83
CA GLN A 283 22.64 -15.97 -9.07
C GLN A 283 22.47 -16.41 -10.52
N GLN A 284 21.82 -15.60 -11.36
CA GLN A 284 21.51 -15.94 -12.74
C GLN A 284 22.71 -15.77 -13.65
N LEU A 285 23.42 -14.65 -13.51
CA LEU A 285 24.57 -14.36 -14.36
C LEU A 285 25.73 -15.31 -14.06
N ASP A 286 26.51 -15.68 -15.08
CA ASP A 286 27.72 -16.48 -14.93
C ASP A 286 28.89 -15.66 -14.40
N GLU A 287 28.93 -14.38 -14.71
CA GLU A 287 29.87 -13.39 -14.18
C GLU A 287 29.09 -12.11 -13.79
N LEU A 288 29.46 -11.50 -12.68
CA LEU A 288 28.88 -10.22 -12.26
C LEU A 288 29.66 -9.05 -12.88
N PRO A 289 28.97 -8.02 -13.43
CA PRO A 289 29.66 -6.90 -14.10
C PRO A 289 30.55 -6.09 -13.15
N ASP A 290 30.10 -5.86 -11.93
CA ASP A 290 30.74 -4.94 -10.96
C ASP A 290 31.34 -5.72 -9.78
N THR A 291 32.28 -6.64 -10.07
CA THR A 291 33.00 -7.43 -9.07
C THR A 291 34.52 -7.52 -9.41
N SER A 292 35.33 -7.65 -8.37
CA SER A 292 36.75 -7.96 -8.53
C SER A 292 37.00 -9.40 -9.00
N VAL A 293 36.01 -10.29 -8.92
CA VAL A 293 36.11 -11.70 -9.34
C VAL A 293 35.75 -11.80 -10.83
N LYS A 294 36.71 -12.23 -11.66
CA LYS A 294 36.52 -12.38 -13.10
C LYS A 294 36.25 -13.84 -13.47
N GLY A 295 35.46 -14.02 -14.54
CA GLY A 295 35.12 -15.33 -15.13
C GLY A 295 34.17 -16.19 -14.32
N LYS A 296 33.61 -15.71 -13.19
CA LYS A 296 32.63 -16.44 -12.40
C LYS A 296 31.80 -15.52 -11.50
N ASN A 297 30.69 -16.05 -11.05
CA ASN A 297 29.80 -15.37 -10.10
C ASN A 297 29.96 -15.98 -8.70
N PRO A 298 30.57 -15.27 -7.72
CA PRO A 298 30.76 -15.78 -6.37
C PRO A 298 29.44 -16.16 -5.67
N PHE A 299 28.33 -15.48 -6.01
CA PHE A 299 27.03 -15.71 -5.36
C PHE A 299 26.33 -17.01 -5.81
N LYS A 300 26.84 -17.72 -6.82
CA LYS A 300 26.39 -19.08 -7.14
C LYS A 300 26.82 -20.09 -6.08
N ASP A 301 27.92 -19.84 -5.35
CA ASP A 301 28.37 -20.70 -4.27
C ASP A 301 27.52 -20.45 -2.99
N LYS A 302 26.90 -21.52 -2.49
CA LYS A 302 26.09 -21.46 -1.25
C LYS A 302 26.91 -21.00 -0.04
N ARG A 303 28.20 -21.38 0.04
CA ARG A 303 29.10 -21.02 1.14
C ARG A 303 29.30 -19.51 1.21
N VAL A 304 29.44 -18.86 0.06
CA VAL A 304 29.54 -17.40 -0.03
C VAL A 304 28.27 -16.73 0.48
N ARG A 305 27.09 -17.17 0.05
CA ARG A 305 25.83 -16.61 0.51
C ARG A 305 25.61 -16.82 2.01
N GLU A 306 25.95 -18.02 2.52
CA GLU A 306 25.86 -18.31 3.96
C GLU A 306 26.85 -17.47 4.78
N ALA A 307 28.06 -17.27 4.27
CA ALA A 307 29.05 -16.41 4.91
C ALA A 307 28.53 -14.97 5.06
N LEU A 308 28.00 -14.38 4.00
CA LEU A 308 27.42 -13.03 4.04
C LEU A 308 26.24 -12.95 5.00
N TYR A 309 25.40 -13.98 5.03
CA TYR A 309 24.26 -14.04 5.95
C TYR A 309 24.70 -14.05 7.42
N ARG A 310 25.77 -14.83 7.76
CA ARG A 310 26.31 -14.95 9.12
C ARG A 310 27.18 -13.76 9.53
N ALA A 311 27.70 -13.00 8.57
CA ALA A 311 28.47 -11.79 8.84
C ALA A 311 27.61 -10.60 9.30
N ILE A 312 26.28 -10.67 9.16
CA ILE A 312 25.36 -9.57 9.50
C ILE A 312 24.78 -9.77 10.89
N ASP A 313 25.13 -8.92 11.85
CA ASP A 313 24.49 -8.84 13.17
C ASP A 313 23.14 -8.14 13.07
N ILE A 314 22.12 -8.90 12.69
CA ILE A 314 20.75 -8.39 12.51
C ILE A 314 20.12 -7.91 13.83
N GLU A 315 20.53 -8.50 14.99
CA GLU A 315 20.04 -8.05 16.29
C GLU A 315 20.66 -6.70 16.70
N ALA A 316 21.91 -6.47 16.34
CA ALA A 316 22.50 -5.16 16.50
C ALA A 316 21.82 -4.11 15.61
N ILE A 317 21.54 -4.43 14.34
CA ILE A 317 20.77 -3.54 13.45
C ILE A 317 19.40 -3.22 14.05
N LYS A 318 18.63 -4.24 14.50
CA LYS A 318 17.35 -4.03 15.17
C LYS A 318 17.48 -3.09 16.37
N ARG A 319 18.47 -3.34 17.24
CA ARG A 319 18.64 -2.59 18.49
C ARG A 319 19.15 -1.15 18.25
N THR A 320 20.18 -0.98 17.42
CA THR A 320 20.88 0.29 17.31
C THR A 320 20.39 1.18 16.16
N VAL A 321 20.15 0.60 15.00
CA VAL A 321 19.71 1.34 13.80
C VAL A 321 18.19 1.50 13.81
N MET A 322 17.48 0.38 13.93
CA MET A 322 16.01 0.37 13.89
C MET A 322 15.34 0.72 15.22
N ARG A 323 16.10 0.88 16.28
CA ARG A 323 15.59 1.22 17.62
C ARG A 323 14.44 0.35 18.10
N GLY A 324 14.47 -0.94 17.75
CA GLY A 324 13.41 -1.90 18.04
C GLY A 324 12.25 -1.92 17.02
N GLN A 325 12.21 -1.01 16.06
CA GLN A 325 11.14 -0.87 15.07
C GLN A 325 11.26 -1.86 13.89
N ALA A 326 11.94 -2.98 14.08
CA ALA A 326 12.04 -4.04 13.08
C ALA A 326 12.01 -5.41 13.74
N ARG A 327 11.55 -6.39 13.00
CA ARG A 327 11.59 -7.79 13.39
C ARG A 327 12.53 -8.56 12.46
N PRO A 328 13.62 -9.15 12.96
CA PRO A 328 14.42 -10.08 12.17
C PRO A 328 13.60 -11.28 11.73
N THR A 329 13.72 -11.68 10.49
CA THR A 329 13.05 -12.86 9.94
C THR A 329 13.98 -13.66 9.03
N ALA A 330 13.79 -14.96 8.93
CA ALA A 330 14.45 -15.86 7.98
C ALA A 330 13.60 -16.06 6.72
N LEU A 331 12.34 -15.64 6.73
CA LEU A 331 11.39 -15.90 5.66
C LEU A 331 11.13 -14.63 4.83
N MET A 332 10.80 -14.84 3.55
CA MET A 332 10.33 -13.79 2.64
C MET A 332 8.81 -13.55 2.79
N VAL A 333 8.18 -14.16 3.78
CA VAL A 333 6.76 -14.02 4.11
C VAL A 333 6.65 -13.51 5.54
N GLY A 334 5.98 -12.37 5.74
CA GLY A 334 5.80 -11.77 7.05
C GLY A 334 4.78 -12.50 7.92
N GLN A 335 4.92 -12.34 9.23
CA GLN A 335 3.96 -12.88 10.20
C GLN A 335 2.55 -12.35 9.91
N GLY A 336 1.56 -13.25 9.96
CA GLY A 336 0.15 -12.93 9.68
C GLY A 336 -0.25 -13.08 8.23
N LEU A 337 0.69 -13.36 7.31
CA LEU A 337 0.39 -13.70 5.93
C LEU A 337 0.26 -15.21 5.72
N ASN A 338 -0.51 -15.58 4.69
CA ASN A 338 -0.60 -16.98 4.25
C ASN A 338 0.78 -17.51 3.83
N GLY A 339 1.15 -18.67 4.34
CA GLY A 339 2.46 -19.28 4.10
C GLY A 339 3.54 -18.92 5.13
N TYR A 340 3.25 -18.07 6.12
CA TYR A 340 4.15 -17.87 7.25
C TYR A 340 4.14 -19.09 8.17
N ASP A 341 5.31 -19.61 8.48
CA ASP A 341 5.52 -20.68 9.45
C ASP A 341 6.59 -20.27 10.46
N ALA A 342 6.19 -20.13 11.73
CA ALA A 342 7.09 -19.72 12.80
C ALA A 342 8.21 -20.74 13.07
N GLN A 343 8.02 -22.03 12.74
CA GLN A 343 9.05 -23.06 12.89
C GLN A 343 10.14 -22.92 11.82
N MET A 344 9.80 -22.37 10.67
CA MET A 344 10.75 -22.08 9.58
C MET A 344 11.42 -20.71 9.74
N ASP A 345 10.86 -19.82 10.56
CA ASP A 345 11.39 -18.47 10.79
C ASP A 345 12.57 -18.49 11.78
N VAL A 346 13.57 -19.32 11.51
CA VAL A 346 14.76 -19.51 12.33
C VAL A 346 16.00 -19.06 11.58
N ARG A 347 16.58 -17.94 12.01
CA ARG A 347 17.81 -17.40 11.41
C ARG A 347 19.05 -18.13 11.91
N PRO A 348 20.03 -18.43 11.04
CA PRO A 348 21.38 -18.75 11.47
C PRO A 348 21.94 -17.67 12.40
N LYS A 349 22.69 -18.04 13.41
CA LYS A 349 23.32 -17.11 14.34
C LYS A 349 24.37 -16.24 13.60
N TYR A 350 24.50 -14.99 14.03
CA TYR A 350 25.64 -14.15 13.70
C TYR A 350 26.94 -14.83 14.13
N ASP A 351 27.85 -15.07 13.21
CA ASP A 351 29.11 -15.77 13.43
C ASP A 351 30.16 -15.32 12.38
N PRO A 352 30.85 -14.21 12.64
CA PRO A 352 31.83 -13.66 11.69
C PRO A 352 33.03 -14.58 11.46
N GLU A 353 33.42 -15.42 12.45
CA GLU A 353 34.54 -16.34 12.28
C GLU A 353 34.18 -17.50 11.35
N LEU A 354 32.98 -18.08 11.52
CA LEU A 354 32.45 -19.05 10.56
C LEU A 354 32.27 -18.43 9.17
N ALA A 355 31.83 -17.16 9.08
CA ALA A 355 31.70 -16.46 7.82
C ALA A 355 33.04 -16.36 7.07
N LYS A 356 34.12 -15.96 7.74
CA LYS A 356 35.48 -15.93 7.17
C LYS A 356 35.95 -17.32 6.71
N LYS A 357 35.71 -18.35 7.53
CA LYS A 357 36.03 -19.73 7.18
C LYS A 357 35.32 -20.17 5.90
N LEU A 358 34.02 -19.94 5.80
CA LEU A 358 33.20 -20.29 4.62
C LEU A 358 33.68 -19.55 3.36
N LEU A 359 34.05 -18.28 3.47
CA LEU A 359 34.63 -17.54 2.36
C LEU A 359 35.97 -18.11 1.91
N ALA A 360 36.85 -18.46 2.85
CA ALA A 360 38.13 -19.09 2.56
C ALA A 360 37.98 -20.45 1.86
N GLU A 361 37.05 -21.30 2.34
CA GLU A 361 36.68 -22.59 1.75
C GLU A 361 36.10 -22.44 0.34
N ALA A 362 35.41 -21.33 0.08
CA ALA A 362 34.88 -20.99 -1.25
C ALA A 362 35.93 -20.40 -2.21
N GLY A 363 37.20 -20.23 -1.73
CA GLY A 363 38.31 -19.69 -2.52
C GLY A 363 38.48 -18.17 -2.41
N TYR A 364 37.87 -17.53 -1.40
CA TYR A 364 37.94 -16.08 -1.16
C TYR A 364 38.46 -15.75 0.25
N PRO A 365 39.70 -16.21 0.63
CA PRO A 365 40.22 -15.99 1.98
C PRO A 365 40.40 -14.51 2.37
N ASN A 366 40.55 -13.63 1.38
CA ASN A 366 40.71 -12.19 1.56
C ASN A 366 39.40 -11.42 1.15
N GLY A 367 38.27 -12.13 0.91
CA GLY A 367 37.07 -11.53 0.39
C GLY A 367 37.15 -11.17 -1.08
N PHE A 368 36.22 -10.34 -1.53
CA PHE A 368 36.16 -9.76 -2.88
C PHE A 368 35.34 -8.48 -2.87
N GLU A 369 35.55 -7.64 -3.86
CA GLU A 369 34.74 -6.43 -4.05
C GLU A 369 33.53 -6.72 -4.93
N THR A 370 32.40 -6.11 -4.60
CA THR A 370 31.17 -6.15 -5.40
C THR A 370 30.37 -4.89 -5.15
N ARG A 371 29.55 -4.50 -6.12
CA ARG A 371 28.64 -3.37 -6.01
C ARG A 371 27.30 -3.82 -5.43
N MET A 372 26.70 -2.96 -4.64
CA MET A 372 25.31 -3.04 -4.20
C MET A 372 24.53 -1.90 -4.86
N ASP A 373 23.46 -2.23 -5.55
CA ASP A 373 22.55 -1.28 -6.21
C ASP A 373 21.31 -1.03 -5.36
#